data_f92403eb9e622cc5937346084a9a8f7f
#
_entry.id   f92403eb9e622cc5937346084a9a8f7f
#
_cell.length_a   1.000
_cell.length_b   1.000
_cell.length_c   1.000
_cell.angle_alpha   90.00
_cell.angle_beta   90.00
_cell.angle_gamma   90.00
#
_symmetry.space_group_name_H-M   'P 1'
#
loop_
_entity.id
_entity.type
_entity.pdbx_description
1 polymer ?
#
loop_
_entity_poly.entity_id
_entity_poly.type
_entity_poly.pdbx_seq_one_letter_code
_entity_poly.pdbx_strand_id
1 'polypeptide(L)'
;MKPLSRRTRLIYLAVSITAFLFTVPVAVFYASGYRFNGLSFVETGGVYVSVPLSDASVFINGKEEGVSSLFTRSFYTDNLIAGTYAVQVSREGYYPWVKKLTVEARIVTDVFAFLVPQSTLIREIEIREGDTASTTRAVSKNEYNAFVKAFARKIVSAPTQGGMATSTPVDTRAGAELYIEDGNLIVRWMKDPQSVPSSFCIKPSSCVQEFFIEKGRETTTNAQFFAGGVVYSTKESGIFLAENDVRPVPLVVPLYSRPGAQFRIVGGALIVKDGPVFYDISGF
;
A
#
# COMPACT_ATOMS: atom_id res chain seq x y z
N MET A 1 27.99 -44.50 -38.58
CA MET A 1 27.51 -44.80 -37.20
C MET A 1 26.77 -46.12 -37.25
N LYS A 2 27.11 -47.10 -36.38
CA LYS A 2 26.39 -48.40 -36.37
C LYS A 2 25.05 -48.22 -35.66
N PRO A 3 23.91 -48.71 -36.20
CA PRO A 3 22.62 -48.59 -35.54
C PRO A 3 22.62 -49.44 -34.26
N LEU A 4 22.02 -48.81 -33.17
CA LEU A 4 21.87 -49.47 -31.86
C LEU A 4 21.09 -50.80 -32.00
N SER A 5 21.52 -51.83 -31.26
CA SER A 5 20.84 -53.09 -31.21
C SER A 5 19.39 -52.97 -30.69
N ARG A 6 18.49 -53.85 -31.09
CA ARG A 6 17.08 -53.82 -30.63
C ARG A 6 16.95 -53.91 -29.12
N ARG A 7 17.82 -54.69 -28.45
CA ARG A 7 17.86 -54.81 -27.00
C ARG A 7 18.27 -53.47 -26.33
N THR A 8 19.30 -52.80 -26.87
CA THR A 8 19.77 -51.51 -26.34
C THR A 8 18.69 -50.43 -26.49
N ARG A 9 17.94 -50.40 -27.60
CA ARG A 9 16.82 -49.46 -27.78
C ARG A 9 15.70 -49.69 -26.77
N LEU A 10 15.35 -50.97 -26.50
CA LEU A 10 14.33 -51.32 -25.51
C LEU A 10 14.76 -50.92 -24.09
N ILE A 11 16.04 -51.09 -23.74
CA ILE A 11 16.59 -50.69 -22.46
C ILE A 11 16.49 -49.16 -22.30
N TYR A 12 16.94 -48.37 -23.28
CA TYR A 12 16.82 -46.93 -23.25
C TYR A 12 15.35 -46.46 -23.17
N LEU A 13 14.45 -47.09 -23.90
CA LEU A 13 13.02 -46.79 -23.83
C LEU A 13 12.47 -47.08 -22.42
N ALA A 14 12.78 -48.22 -21.84
CA ALA A 14 12.34 -48.58 -20.49
C ALA A 14 12.88 -47.62 -19.45
N VAL A 15 14.18 -47.27 -19.50
CA VAL A 15 14.79 -46.30 -18.61
C VAL A 15 14.12 -44.91 -18.74
N SER A 16 13.87 -44.47 -20.01
CA SER A 16 13.22 -43.17 -20.22
C SER A 16 11.78 -43.14 -19.70
N ILE A 17 11.00 -44.23 -19.91
CA ILE A 17 9.65 -44.33 -19.35
C ILE A 17 9.68 -44.33 -17.83
N THR A 18 10.58 -45.09 -17.23
CA THR A 18 10.71 -45.15 -15.77
C THR A 18 11.11 -43.77 -15.22
N ALA A 19 12.11 -43.12 -15.80
CA ALA A 19 12.51 -41.76 -15.40
C ALA A 19 11.34 -40.78 -15.51
N PHE A 20 10.58 -40.83 -16.63
CA PHE A 20 9.42 -39.97 -16.82
C PHE A 20 8.32 -40.20 -15.75
N LEU A 21 8.02 -41.47 -15.44
CA LEU A 21 7.02 -41.85 -14.45
C LEU A 21 7.38 -41.36 -13.02
N PHE A 22 8.66 -41.18 -12.73
CA PHE A 22 9.10 -40.64 -11.44
C PHE A 22 9.23 -39.10 -11.44
N THR A 23 9.79 -38.53 -12.51
CA THR A 23 10.06 -37.09 -12.55
C THR A 23 8.79 -36.25 -12.71
N VAL A 24 7.82 -36.70 -13.53
CA VAL A 24 6.60 -35.93 -13.79
C VAL A 24 5.73 -35.78 -12.55
N PRO A 25 5.41 -36.83 -11.77
CA PRO A 25 4.67 -36.65 -10.54
C PRO A 25 5.36 -35.66 -9.54
N VAL A 26 6.68 -35.81 -9.39
CA VAL A 26 7.45 -34.89 -8.49
C VAL A 26 7.37 -33.45 -9.01
N ALA A 27 7.53 -33.25 -10.32
CA ALA A 27 7.41 -31.92 -10.92
C ALA A 27 5.99 -31.32 -10.74
N VAL A 28 4.94 -32.14 -10.91
CA VAL A 28 3.54 -31.73 -10.71
C VAL A 28 3.31 -31.37 -9.25
N PHE A 29 3.76 -32.20 -8.29
CA PHE A 29 3.66 -31.88 -6.86
C PHE A 29 4.37 -30.56 -6.53
N TYR A 30 5.58 -30.38 -7.04
CA TYR A 30 6.34 -29.15 -6.82
C TYR A 30 5.63 -27.92 -7.42
N ALA A 31 5.14 -28.04 -8.66
CA ALA A 31 4.38 -26.98 -9.34
C ALA A 31 3.04 -26.68 -8.67
N SER A 32 2.45 -27.66 -7.97
CA SER A 32 1.20 -27.49 -7.21
C SER A 32 1.40 -26.87 -5.84
N GLY A 33 2.61 -26.39 -5.49
CA GLY A 33 2.90 -25.70 -4.24
C GLY A 33 3.20 -26.64 -3.07
N TYR A 34 3.43 -27.93 -3.31
CA TYR A 34 3.89 -28.84 -2.27
C TYR A 34 5.41 -28.79 -2.12
N ARG A 35 5.87 -28.74 -0.89
CA ARG A 35 7.31 -28.78 -0.56
C ARG A 35 7.57 -29.91 0.43
N PHE A 36 8.73 -30.50 0.31
CA PHE A 36 9.18 -31.55 1.22
C PHE A 36 9.90 -30.93 2.42
N ASN A 37 9.32 -31.08 3.61
CA ASN A 37 9.92 -30.62 4.86
C ASN A 37 10.33 -31.84 5.70
N GLY A 38 11.45 -32.44 5.35
CA GLY A 38 12.06 -33.58 6.01
C GLY A 38 11.28 -34.88 5.90
N LEU A 39 10.16 -35.03 6.58
CA LEU A 39 9.35 -36.26 6.62
C LEU A 39 7.93 -36.10 6.09
N SER A 40 7.49 -34.86 5.79
CA SER A 40 6.13 -34.57 5.34
C SER A 40 6.09 -33.65 4.16
N PHE A 41 5.06 -33.80 3.32
CA PHE A 41 4.73 -32.82 2.31
C PHE A 41 3.90 -31.72 2.97
N VAL A 42 4.35 -30.47 2.81
CA VAL A 42 3.63 -29.29 3.30
C VAL A 42 3.21 -28.43 2.13
N GLU A 43 2.03 -27.84 2.23
CA GLU A 43 1.55 -26.87 1.25
C GLU A 43 2.18 -25.52 1.54
N THR A 44 2.73 -24.88 0.52
CA THR A 44 3.31 -23.54 0.60
C THR A 44 2.48 -22.53 -0.17
N GLY A 45 2.58 -21.28 0.19
CA GLY A 45 2.07 -20.15 -0.55
C GLY A 45 3.18 -19.18 -0.87
N GLY A 46 2.83 -18.05 -1.48
CA GLY A 46 3.78 -17.02 -1.83
C GLY A 46 3.40 -15.65 -1.28
N VAL A 47 4.38 -14.76 -1.28
CA VAL A 47 4.19 -13.33 -1.03
C VAL A 47 4.77 -12.57 -2.20
N TYR A 48 3.97 -11.69 -2.79
CA TYR A 48 4.38 -10.73 -3.80
C TYR A 48 4.28 -9.31 -3.21
N VAL A 49 5.42 -8.64 -3.09
CA VAL A 49 5.50 -7.29 -2.57
C VAL A 49 5.82 -6.34 -3.72
N SER A 50 4.84 -5.53 -4.12
CA SER A 50 5.09 -4.39 -5.02
C SER A 50 5.75 -3.28 -4.23
N VAL A 51 6.92 -2.83 -4.67
CA VAL A 51 7.70 -1.77 -4.03
C VAL A 51 7.85 -0.62 -5.02
N PRO A 52 7.39 0.62 -4.71
CA PRO A 52 7.46 1.74 -5.67
C PRO A 52 8.88 2.14 -6.02
N LEU A 53 9.86 1.67 -5.25
CA LEU A 53 11.28 2.01 -5.34
C LEU A 53 12.13 0.76 -5.58
N SER A 54 13.24 0.91 -6.28
CA SER A 54 14.28 -0.11 -6.39
C SER A 54 15.20 -0.10 -5.16
N ASP A 55 15.98 -1.16 -4.98
CA ASP A 55 16.99 -1.32 -3.93
C ASP A 55 16.44 -1.16 -2.50
N ALA A 56 15.20 -1.55 -2.28
CA ALA A 56 14.63 -1.67 -0.95
C ALA A 56 14.83 -3.10 -0.45
N SER A 57 15.43 -3.26 0.73
CA SER A 57 15.61 -4.56 1.38
C SER A 57 14.29 -5.09 1.91
N VAL A 58 14.02 -6.37 1.64
CA VAL A 58 12.81 -7.07 2.10
C VAL A 58 13.20 -8.11 3.14
N PHE A 59 12.55 -8.02 4.30
CA PHE A 59 12.75 -8.93 5.43
C PHE A 59 11.47 -9.71 5.70
N ILE A 60 11.61 -11.00 5.98
CA ILE A 60 10.51 -11.86 6.43
C ILE A 60 10.88 -12.42 7.81
N ASN A 61 10.06 -12.16 8.81
CA ASN A 61 10.33 -12.50 10.21
C ASN A 61 11.73 -12.05 10.69
N GLY A 62 12.18 -10.86 10.25
CA GLY A 62 13.45 -10.27 10.62
C GLY A 62 14.68 -10.80 9.86
N LYS A 63 14.51 -11.79 8.98
CA LYS A 63 15.58 -12.28 8.10
C LYS A 63 15.48 -11.58 6.74
N GLU A 64 16.58 -11.05 6.24
CA GLU A 64 16.63 -10.48 4.90
C GLU A 64 16.53 -11.61 3.86
N GLU A 65 15.51 -11.52 3.03
CA GLU A 65 15.25 -12.50 1.96
C GLU A 65 15.64 -11.98 0.58
N GLY A 66 15.85 -10.67 0.44
CA GLY A 66 16.32 -10.06 -0.79
C GLY A 66 16.04 -8.56 -0.89
N VAL A 67 16.23 -8.05 -2.10
CA VAL A 67 16.00 -6.64 -2.42
C VAL A 67 14.97 -6.50 -3.55
N SER A 68 14.27 -5.37 -3.60
CA SER A 68 13.35 -5.10 -4.69
C SER A 68 14.10 -4.93 -6.01
N SER A 69 13.59 -5.57 -7.06
CA SER A 69 14.19 -5.54 -8.39
C SER A 69 14.18 -4.13 -9.00
N LEU A 70 15.26 -3.76 -9.69
CA LEU A 70 15.38 -2.52 -10.45
C LEU A 70 14.35 -2.41 -11.58
N PHE A 71 14.01 -3.52 -12.22
CA PHE A 71 13.13 -3.54 -13.39
C PHE A 71 11.66 -3.72 -13.01
N THR A 72 11.35 -4.69 -12.15
CA THR A 72 9.97 -5.04 -11.79
C THR A 72 9.45 -4.27 -10.59
N ARG A 73 10.34 -3.60 -9.83
CA ARG A 73 9.99 -2.90 -8.59
C ARG A 73 9.14 -3.78 -7.68
N SER A 74 9.58 -5.00 -7.48
CA SER A 74 8.86 -6.01 -6.70
C SER A 74 9.82 -7.03 -6.11
N PHE A 75 9.33 -7.72 -5.10
CA PHE A 75 9.96 -8.89 -4.50
C PHE A 75 8.95 -10.02 -4.47
N TYR A 76 9.39 -11.24 -4.77
CA TYR A 76 8.54 -12.43 -4.78
C TYR A 76 9.22 -13.60 -4.08
N THR A 77 8.46 -14.33 -3.27
CA THR A 77 8.86 -15.61 -2.69
C THR A 77 7.67 -16.57 -2.69
N ASP A 78 7.91 -17.86 -3.01
CA ASP A 78 6.88 -18.88 -3.16
C ASP A 78 7.03 -20.08 -2.21
N ASN A 79 7.96 -20.01 -1.25
CA ASN A 79 8.31 -21.14 -0.39
C ASN A 79 7.87 -20.95 1.08
N LEU A 80 6.83 -20.16 1.33
CA LEU A 80 6.36 -19.92 2.67
C LEU A 80 5.28 -20.93 3.05
N ILE A 81 5.44 -21.60 4.18
CA ILE A 81 4.39 -22.46 4.75
C ILE A 81 3.20 -21.58 5.12
N ALA A 82 1.97 -22.11 4.98
CA ALA A 82 0.78 -21.37 5.38
C ALA A 82 0.88 -20.90 6.85
N GLY A 83 0.68 -19.59 7.07
CA GLY A 83 0.90 -18.97 8.37
C GLY A 83 0.94 -17.44 8.30
N THR A 84 1.27 -16.81 9.43
CA THR A 84 1.40 -15.35 9.51
C THR A 84 2.87 -14.96 9.59
N TYR A 85 3.27 -14.00 8.77
CA TYR A 85 4.64 -13.52 8.64
C TYR A 85 4.69 -12.02 8.87
N ALA A 86 5.72 -11.56 9.60
CA ALA A 86 6.07 -10.15 9.65
C ALA A 86 6.94 -9.83 8.41
N VAL A 87 6.40 -9.07 7.48
CA VAL A 87 7.12 -8.61 6.29
C VAL A 87 7.48 -7.15 6.49
N GLN A 88 8.76 -6.83 6.32
CA GLN A 88 9.28 -5.47 6.41
C GLN A 88 9.96 -5.11 5.10
N VAL A 89 9.69 -3.90 4.62
CA VAL A 89 10.43 -3.29 3.51
C VAL A 89 11.14 -2.05 4.05
N SER A 90 12.44 -1.97 3.85
CA SER A 90 13.28 -0.89 4.35
C SER A 90 14.12 -0.31 3.24
N ARG A 91 14.21 1.03 3.19
CA ARG A 91 15.09 1.78 2.31
C ARG A 91 15.63 3.00 3.05
N GLU A 92 16.88 3.35 2.79
CA GLU A 92 17.49 4.56 3.35
C GLU A 92 16.68 5.82 2.99
N GLY A 93 16.47 6.70 3.96
CA GLY A 93 15.67 7.93 3.81
C GLY A 93 14.15 7.75 3.85
N TYR A 94 13.65 6.52 4.07
CA TYR A 94 12.23 6.21 4.15
C TYR A 94 11.85 5.62 5.50
N TYR A 95 10.61 5.82 5.93
CA TYR A 95 10.07 5.08 7.07
C TYR A 95 9.98 3.59 6.72
N PRO A 96 10.44 2.68 7.60
CA PRO A 96 10.29 1.25 7.35
C PRO A 96 8.82 0.88 7.33
N TRP A 97 8.42 0.21 6.25
CA TRP A 97 7.08 -0.35 6.14
C TRP A 97 7.05 -1.76 6.72
N VAL A 98 6.12 -2.03 7.61
CA VAL A 98 5.99 -3.33 8.29
C VAL A 98 4.54 -3.79 8.24
N LYS A 99 4.32 -5.05 7.83
CA LYS A 99 3.00 -5.68 7.81
C LYS A 99 3.03 -7.08 8.40
N LYS A 100 1.93 -7.45 9.05
CA LYS A 100 1.64 -8.85 9.34
C LYS A 100 0.79 -9.42 8.22
N LEU A 101 1.37 -10.28 7.39
CA LEU A 101 0.74 -10.90 6.23
C LEU A 101 0.37 -12.33 6.53
N THR A 102 -0.85 -12.74 6.18
CA THR A 102 -1.27 -14.13 6.23
C THR A 102 -1.03 -14.77 4.87
N VAL A 103 -0.21 -15.80 4.84
CA VAL A 103 0.05 -16.65 3.67
C VAL A 103 -0.88 -17.85 3.74
N GLU A 104 -1.65 -18.05 2.69
CA GLU A 104 -2.52 -19.22 2.51
C GLU A 104 -1.86 -20.22 1.54
N ALA A 105 -2.14 -21.50 1.74
CA ALA A 105 -1.60 -22.56 0.90
C ALA A 105 -1.99 -22.36 -0.57
N ARG A 106 -1.03 -22.48 -1.48
CA ARG A 106 -1.19 -22.41 -2.94
C ARG A 106 -1.70 -21.07 -3.47
N ILE A 107 -1.70 -20.03 -2.63
CA ILE A 107 -2.14 -18.68 -3.00
C ILE A 107 -0.99 -17.70 -2.79
N VAL A 108 -0.89 -16.70 -3.66
CA VAL A 108 0.05 -15.59 -3.51
C VAL A 108 -0.67 -14.45 -2.79
N THR A 109 -0.10 -14.02 -1.67
CA THR A 109 -0.53 -12.82 -0.96
C THR A 109 0.11 -11.61 -1.65
N ASP A 110 -0.70 -10.81 -2.34
CA ASP A 110 -0.27 -9.58 -2.99
C ASP A 110 -0.37 -8.39 -2.04
N VAL A 111 0.69 -7.57 -2.00
CA VAL A 111 0.74 -6.38 -1.15
C VAL A 111 1.58 -5.27 -1.78
N PHE A 112 1.17 -4.04 -1.54
CA PHE A 112 1.92 -2.84 -1.94
C PHE A 112 2.64 -2.24 -0.73
N ALA A 113 3.97 -2.12 -0.80
CA ALA A 113 4.75 -1.49 0.25
C ALA A 113 4.60 0.03 0.18
N PHE A 114 3.96 0.60 1.20
CA PHE A 114 3.73 2.03 1.32
C PHE A 114 4.95 2.72 1.92
N LEU A 115 5.88 3.17 1.08
CA LEU A 115 7.12 3.83 1.50
C LEU A 115 6.95 5.35 1.53
N VAL A 116 7.08 5.93 2.70
CA VAL A 116 7.00 7.39 2.93
C VAL A 116 8.38 7.92 3.27
N PRO A 117 8.88 8.96 2.61
CA PRO A 117 10.15 9.61 2.95
C PRO A 117 10.16 10.13 4.40
N GLN A 118 11.28 9.98 5.09
CA GLN A 118 11.46 10.50 6.45
C GLN A 118 11.58 12.03 6.50
N SER A 119 12.05 12.63 5.42
CA SER A 119 12.18 14.08 5.28
C SER A 119 11.22 14.59 4.21
N THR A 120 10.11 15.18 4.64
CA THR A 120 9.25 15.96 3.75
C THR A 120 9.72 17.41 3.75
N LEU A 121 9.65 18.03 2.57
CA LEU A 121 9.99 19.45 2.42
C LEU A 121 8.72 20.28 2.70
N ILE A 122 8.77 21.12 3.73
CA ILE A 122 7.71 22.09 4.07
C ILE A 122 8.22 23.46 3.64
N ARG A 123 7.57 24.08 2.65
CA ARG A 123 7.94 25.40 2.13
C ARG A 123 6.79 26.37 2.26
N GLU A 124 7.05 27.53 2.80
CA GLU A 124 6.08 28.63 2.81
C GLU A 124 5.80 29.12 1.39
N ILE A 125 4.54 29.39 1.08
CA ILE A 125 4.11 29.85 -0.25
C ILE A 125 4.07 31.38 -0.26
N GLU A 126 4.88 31.97 -1.13
CA GLU A 126 4.94 33.41 -1.32
C GLU A 126 4.56 33.81 -2.76
N ILE A 127 3.87 34.96 -2.90
CA ILE A 127 3.58 35.53 -4.23
C ILE A 127 4.85 36.26 -4.69
N ARG A 128 5.58 35.65 -5.61
CA ARG A 128 6.75 36.29 -6.26
C ARG A 128 6.84 35.86 -7.73
N GLU A 129 7.39 36.76 -8.55
CA GLU A 129 7.85 36.46 -9.89
C GLU A 129 9.38 36.31 -9.83
N GLY A 130 9.89 35.06 -9.97
CA GLY A 130 11.34 34.78 -10.00
C GLY A 130 11.79 33.68 -9.03
N ASP A 131 13.06 33.32 -9.18
CA ASP A 131 13.68 32.21 -8.44
C ASP A 131 13.88 32.55 -6.97
N THR A 132 13.59 31.60 -6.07
CA THR A 132 13.51 31.86 -4.62
C THR A 132 14.42 30.92 -3.82
N ALA A 133 14.72 31.34 -2.60
CA ALA A 133 15.45 30.56 -1.61
C ALA A 133 14.77 29.20 -1.36
N SER A 134 15.54 28.17 -0.99
CA SER A 134 15.08 26.79 -0.79
C SER A 134 13.98 26.60 0.27
N THR A 135 13.75 27.60 1.12
CA THR A 135 12.76 27.59 2.22
C THR A 135 11.38 28.09 1.83
N THR A 136 11.24 28.78 0.68
CA THR A 136 9.96 29.31 0.20
C THR A 136 9.66 28.78 -1.21
N ARG A 137 8.35 28.60 -1.50
CA ARG A 137 7.85 28.29 -2.83
C ARG A 137 7.25 29.56 -3.44
N ALA A 138 7.88 30.10 -4.49
CA ALA A 138 7.32 31.18 -5.27
C ALA A 138 6.16 30.68 -6.14
N VAL A 139 5.06 31.42 -6.10
CA VAL A 139 3.89 31.12 -6.94
C VAL A 139 3.37 32.40 -7.58
N SER A 140 2.72 32.26 -8.75
CA SER A 140 2.02 33.34 -9.39
C SER A 140 0.80 33.79 -8.57
N LYS A 141 0.37 35.04 -8.75
CA LYS A 141 -0.86 35.55 -8.12
C LYS A 141 -2.10 34.71 -8.44
N ASN A 142 -2.16 34.16 -9.65
CA ASN A 142 -3.27 33.30 -10.08
C ASN A 142 -3.26 31.95 -9.33
N GLU A 143 -2.11 31.35 -9.15
CA GLU A 143 -1.94 30.10 -8.39
C GLU A 143 -2.28 30.33 -6.91
N TYR A 144 -1.79 31.40 -6.31
CA TYR A 144 -2.13 31.77 -4.93
C TYR A 144 -3.65 31.95 -4.74
N ASN A 145 -4.30 32.65 -5.66
CA ASN A 145 -5.76 32.83 -5.64
C ASN A 145 -6.50 31.50 -5.79
N ALA A 146 -5.96 30.52 -6.53
CA ALA A 146 -6.53 29.19 -6.61
C ALA A 146 -6.47 28.47 -5.25
N PHE A 147 -5.39 28.63 -4.49
CA PHE A 147 -5.29 28.09 -3.11
C PHE A 147 -6.33 28.76 -2.22
N VAL A 148 -6.40 30.09 -2.17
CA VAL A 148 -7.40 30.84 -1.39
C VAL A 148 -8.81 30.33 -1.71
N LYS A 149 -9.15 30.19 -2.99
CA LYS A 149 -10.44 29.68 -3.43
C LYS A 149 -10.72 28.23 -3.02
N ALA A 150 -9.69 27.37 -3.05
CA ALA A 150 -9.81 25.98 -2.61
C ALA A 150 -10.14 25.88 -1.12
N PHE A 151 -9.53 26.71 -0.29
CA PHE A 151 -9.80 26.75 1.16
C PHE A 151 -11.10 27.50 1.54
N ALA A 152 -11.60 28.37 0.68
CA ALA A 152 -12.90 29.03 0.89
C ALA A 152 -14.09 28.07 0.70
N ARG A 153 -13.92 26.96 -0.04
CA ARG A 153 -14.96 25.94 -0.19
C ARG A 153 -15.14 25.19 1.13
N LYS A 154 -16.34 25.20 1.69
CA LYS A 154 -16.67 24.36 2.84
C LYS A 154 -16.48 22.88 2.49
N ILE A 155 -15.80 22.16 3.38
CA ILE A 155 -15.85 20.69 3.35
C ILE A 155 -17.29 20.34 3.73
N VAL A 156 -17.94 19.54 2.92
CA VAL A 156 -19.27 19.01 3.26
C VAL A 156 -19.04 17.93 4.32
N SER A 157 -19.02 18.34 5.58
CA SER A 157 -19.16 17.42 6.71
C SER A 157 -20.60 16.92 6.71
N ALA A 158 -20.80 15.62 6.80
CA ALA A 158 -22.13 15.04 6.88
C ALA A 158 -22.94 15.67 8.04
N PRO A 159 -24.25 15.94 7.85
CA PRO A 159 -25.08 16.48 8.91
C PRO A 159 -25.24 15.44 10.02
N THR A 160 -24.79 15.79 11.22
CA THR A 160 -25.05 15.04 12.45
C THR A 160 -26.51 15.28 12.85
N GLN A 161 -27.47 14.49 12.34
CA GLN A 161 -28.81 14.39 12.94
C GLN A 161 -29.50 13.08 12.52
N GLY A 162 -30.04 12.38 13.51
CA GLY A 162 -30.69 11.07 13.46
C GLY A 162 -31.77 10.88 12.38
N GLY A 163 -31.37 10.26 11.35
CA GLY A 163 -32.13 9.70 10.25
C GLY A 163 -31.17 8.83 9.48
N MET A 164 -31.61 7.84 8.70
CA MET A 164 -30.73 7.05 7.82
C MET A 164 -29.90 8.04 6.97
N ALA A 165 -28.76 8.47 7.51
CA ALA A 165 -27.86 9.40 6.87
C ALA A 165 -27.12 8.65 5.77
N THR A 166 -27.48 8.90 4.52
CA THR A 166 -26.57 8.70 3.40
C THR A 166 -25.40 9.64 3.64
N SER A 167 -24.35 9.13 4.30
CA SER A 167 -23.13 9.87 4.50
C SER A 167 -22.55 10.21 3.13
N THR A 168 -22.31 11.49 2.88
CA THR A 168 -21.70 11.93 1.62
C THR A 168 -20.20 11.65 1.70
N PRO A 169 -19.56 11.02 0.69
CA PRO A 169 -18.13 10.81 0.70
C PRO A 169 -17.39 12.15 0.69
N VAL A 170 -16.31 12.24 1.46
CA VAL A 170 -15.44 13.42 1.50
C VAL A 170 -14.46 13.43 0.35
N ASP A 171 -14.11 12.25 -0.17
CA ASP A 171 -13.29 12.07 -1.39
C ASP A 171 -13.55 10.71 -2.03
N THR A 172 -13.31 10.60 -3.34
CA THR A 172 -13.52 9.38 -4.14
C THR A 172 -12.35 9.15 -5.09
N ARG A 173 -11.80 7.95 -5.09
CA ARG A 173 -10.71 7.56 -5.99
C ARG A 173 -10.82 6.10 -6.42
N ALA A 174 -10.82 5.86 -7.73
CA ALA A 174 -10.74 4.54 -8.36
C ALA A 174 -11.81 3.51 -7.92
N GLY A 175 -12.88 3.95 -7.25
CA GLY A 175 -13.96 3.11 -6.74
C GLY A 175 -13.92 2.91 -5.23
N ALA A 176 -12.92 3.45 -4.54
CA ALA A 176 -12.92 3.62 -3.10
C ALA A 176 -13.41 5.04 -2.73
N GLU A 177 -14.13 5.15 -1.65
CA GLU A 177 -14.66 6.39 -1.12
C GLU A 177 -14.29 6.56 0.35
N LEU A 178 -13.97 7.79 0.74
CA LEU A 178 -13.67 8.16 2.11
C LEU A 178 -14.89 8.79 2.78
N TYR A 179 -15.15 8.37 4.01
CA TYR A 179 -16.22 8.88 4.86
C TYR A 179 -15.67 9.30 6.21
N ILE A 180 -16.24 10.35 6.77
CA ILE A 180 -16.00 10.76 8.15
C ILE A 180 -17.32 10.59 8.90
N GLU A 181 -17.39 9.60 9.78
CA GLU A 181 -18.56 9.25 10.55
C GLU A 181 -18.22 9.27 12.05
N ASP A 182 -18.89 10.09 12.81
CA ASP A 182 -18.63 10.28 14.26
C ASP A 182 -17.15 10.58 14.58
N GLY A 183 -16.47 11.32 13.70
CA GLY A 183 -15.05 11.65 13.84
C GLY A 183 -14.09 10.52 13.42
N ASN A 184 -14.58 9.36 13.04
CA ASN A 184 -13.78 8.26 12.53
C ASN A 184 -13.61 8.38 11.02
N LEU A 185 -12.44 7.99 10.51
CA LEU A 185 -12.15 7.94 9.08
C LEU A 185 -12.32 6.51 8.56
N ILE A 186 -13.24 6.35 7.62
CA ILE A 186 -13.62 5.08 7.02
C ILE A 186 -13.33 5.13 5.52
N VAL A 187 -12.82 4.03 4.98
CA VAL A 187 -12.77 3.81 3.53
C VAL A 187 -13.71 2.69 3.15
N ARG A 188 -14.50 2.90 2.06
CA ARG A 188 -15.44 1.93 1.51
C ARG A 188 -15.15 1.64 0.06
N TRP A 189 -15.29 0.38 -0.34
CA TRP A 189 -15.25 -0.03 -1.73
C TRP A 189 -16.66 -0.03 -2.31
N MET A 190 -16.88 0.78 -3.34
CA MET A 190 -18.21 1.03 -3.91
C MET A 190 -18.50 0.27 -5.20
N LYS A 191 -17.52 -0.45 -5.74
CA LYS A 191 -17.68 -1.28 -6.93
C LYS A 191 -18.05 -2.72 -6.57
N ASP A 192 -18.08 -3.59 -7.58
CA ASP A 192 -18.36 -5.02 -7.43
C ASP A 192 -17.54 -5.63 -6.28
N PRO A 193 -18.19 -6.34 -5.34
CA PRO A 193 -17.52 -7.06 -4.26
C PRO A 193 -16.45 -8.05 -4.72
N GLN A 194 -16.55 -8.56 -5.96
CA GLN A 194 -15.54 -9.46 -6.54
C GLN A 194 -14.29 -8.73 -7.05
N SER A 195 -14.36 -7.41 -7.21
CA SER A 195 -13.25 -6.57 -7.68
C SER A 195 -12.55 -5.79 -6.56
N VAL A 196 -12.72 -6.22 -5.31
CA VAL A 196 -12.10 -5.59 -4.14
C VAL A 196 -10.57 -5.65 -4.25
N PRO A 197 -9.85 -4.52 -4.10
CA PRO A 197 -8.38 -4.49 -4.13
C PRO A 197 -7.75 -5.29 -2.98
N SER A 198 -6.52 -5.78 -3.19
CA SER A 198 -5.77 -6.54 -2.19
C SER A 198 -5.56 -5.77 -0.87
N SER A 199 -5.56 -4.43 -0.90
CA SER A 199 -5.49 -3.58 0.30
C SER A 199 -6.72 -3.67 1.21
N PHE A 200 -7.85 -4.18 0.73
CA PHE A 200 -9.04 -4.48 1.50
C PHE A 200 -9.10 -5.93 1.99
N CYS A 201 -8.08 -6.74 1.72
CA CYS A 201 -8.06 -8.14 2.09
C CYS A 201 -7.14 -8.37 3.30
N ILE A 202 -7.71 -8.86 4.41
CA ILE A 202 -6.97 -9.25 5.61
C ILE A 202 -6.06 -10.45 5.28
N LYS A 203 -6.57 -11.35 4.45
CA LYS A 203 -5.85 -12.49 3.85
C LYS A 203 -6.42 -12.74 2.45
N PRO A 204 -5.71 -13.46 1.54
CA PRO A 204 -6.13 -13.62 0.15
C PRO A 204 -7.57 -14.08 -0.04
N SER A 205 -8.05 -14.99 0.81
CA SER A 205 -9.42 -15.53 0.74
C SER A 205 -10.47 -14.70 1.50
N SER A 206 -10.10 -13.60 2.16
CA SER A 206 -11.01 -12.83 3.03
C SER A 206 -10.80 -11.33 2.87
N CYS A 207 -11.68 -10.71 2.11
CA CYS A 207 -11.69 -9.26 1.87
C CYS A 207 -12.91 -8.62 2.52
N VAL A 208 -12.78 -7.37 2.91
CA VAL A 208 -13.87 -6.54 3.46
C VAL A 208 -14.21 -5.43 2.47
N GLN A 209 -15.41 -4.88 2.56
CA GLN A 209 -15.82 -3.75 1.72
C GLN A 209 -15.57 -2.41 2.39
N GLU A 210 -15.32 -2.40 3.71
CA GLU A 210 -14.98 -1.19 4.45
C GLU A 210 -14.04 -1.50 5.61
N PHE A 211 -13.24 -0.50 5.97
CA PHE A 211 -12.43 -0.53 7.18
C PHE A 211 -12.10 0.88 7.67
N PHE A 212 -11.66 0.98 8.92
CA PHE A 212 -11.26 2.23 9.54
C PHE A 212 -9.77 2.51 9.25
N ILE A 213 -9.47 3.72 8.75
CA ILE A 213 -8.11 4.25 8.68
C ILE A 213 -7.74 4.89 10.03
N GLU A 214 -8.66 5.67 10.62
CA GLU A 214 -8.54 6.23 11.96
C GLU A 214 -9.83 5.95 12.75
N LYS A 215 -9.69 5.44 13.97
CA LYS A 215 -10.83 5.09 14.83
C LYS A 215 -10.57 5.48 16.27
N GLY A 216 -11.37 6.41 16.78
CA GLY A 216 -11.53 6.68 18.20
C GLY A 216 -10.34 7.29 18.93
N ARG A 217 -9.24 7.63 18.26
CA ARG A 217 -8.10 8.30 18.87
C ARG A 217 -8.26 9.81 18.85
N GLU A 218 -8.62 10.35 17.69
CA GLU A 218 -8.77 11.78 17.45
C GLU A 218 -9.94 12.04 16.51
N THR A 219 -10.48 13.26 16.55
CA THR A 219 -11.60 13.64 15.68
C THR A 219 -11.10 14.04 14.30
N THR A 220 -11.32 13.19 13.31
CA THR A 220 -11.00 13.51 11.91
C THR A 220 -11.91 14.63 11.39
N THR A 221 -11.31 15.63 10.76
CA THR A 221 -12.01 16.81 10.24
C THR A 221 -12.02 16.88 8.72
N ASN A 222 -11.03 16.30 8.05
CA ASN A 222 -10.93 16.22 6.59
C ASN A 222 -10.08 15.01 6.19
N ALA A 223 -10.34 14.45 5.00
CA ALA A 223 -9.56 13.38 4.42
C ALA A 223 -9.57 13.43 2.89
N GLN A 224 -8.46 13.10 2.24
CA GLN A 224 -8.34 13.00 0.79
C GLN A 224 -7.33 11.90 0.39
N PHE A 225 -7.58 11.20 -0.70
CA PHE A 225 -6.60 10.26 -1.27
C PHE A 225 -5.40 11.01 -1.83
N PHE A 226 -4.20 10.63 -1.41
CA PHE A 226 -2.96 11.26 -1.85
C PHE A 226 -1.78 10.28 -1.82
N ALA A 227 -0.88 10.35 -2.81
CA ALA A 227 0.39 9.61 -2.86
C ALA A 227 0.27 8.10 -2.56
N GLY A 228 -0.84 7.46 -2.98
CA GLY A 228 -1.08 6.02 -2.73
C GLY A 228 -1.66 5.69 -1.35
N GLY A 229 -1.81 6.69 -0.47
CA GLY A 229 -2.44 6.60 0.84
C GLY A 229 -3.59 7.59 1.00
N VAL A 230 -3.85 7.97 2.24
CA VAL A 230 -4.86 8.95 2.63
C VAL A 230 -4.23 10.01 3.52
N VAL A 231 -4.29 11.27 3.09
CA VAL A 231 -3.99 12.41 3.96
C VAL A 231 -5.25 12.75 4.72
N TYR A 232 -5.14 12.92 6.02
CA TYR A 232 -6.25 13.35 6.86
C TYR A 232 -5.79 14.35 7.92
N SER A 233 -6.71 15.18 8.37
CA SER A 233 -6.47 16.11 9.48
C SER A 233 -7.33 15.76 10.67
N THR A 234 -6.76 15.92 11.86
CA THR A 234 -7.47 15.78 13.12
C THR A 234 -7.61 17.14 13.79
N LYS A 235 -8.58 17.25 14.68
CA LYS A 235 -8.80 18.47 15.43
C LYS A 235 -7.67 18.73 16.43
N GLU A 236 -7.11 17.66 16.99
CA GLU A 236 -6.21 17.68 18.14
C GLU A 236 -4.73 17.81 17.76
N SER A 237 -4.28 17.13 16.71
CA SER A 237 -2.84 16.94 16.47
C SER A 237 -2.33 17.50 15.14
N GLY A 238 -3.18 17.64 14.12
CA GLY A 238 -2.78 18.20 12.83
C GLY A 238 -3.04 17.30 11.64
N ILE A 239 -2.06 17.17 10.73
CA ILE A 239 -2.21 16.50 9.42
C ILE A 239 -1.30 15.28 9.36
N PHE A 240 -1.86 14.16 8.91
CA PHE A 240 -1.21 12.86 8.82
C PHE A 240 -1.36 12.27 7.41
N LEU A 241 -0.41 11.43 7.04
CA LEU A 241 -0.52 10.54 5.89
C LEU A 241 -0.59 9.10 6.40
N ALA A 242 -1.69 8.43 6.09
CA ALA A 242 -1.91 7.03 6.46
C ALA A 242 -1.90 6.12 5.23
N GLU A 243 -1.45 4.92 5.45
CA GLU A 243 -1.60 3.83 4.50
C GLU A 243 -3.07 3.42 4.34
N ASN A 244 -3.48 3.12 3.10
CA ASN A 244 -4.81 2.61 2.78
C ASN A 244 -4.77 1.07 2.67
N ASP A 245 -4.62 0.38 3.80
CA ASP A 245 -4.53 -1.07 3.86
C ASP A 245 -5.14 -1.60 5.18
N VAL A 246 -6.08 -2.57 5.06
CA VAL A 246 -6.82 -3.13 6.20
C VAL A 246 -5.94 -4.00 7.12
N ARG A 247 -4.81 -4.47 6.62
CA ARG A 247 -3.93 -5.40 7.34
C ARG A 247 -3.29 -4.72 8.56
N PRO A 248 -3.03 -5.50 9.64
CA PRO A 248 -2.46 -4.97 10.87
C PRO A 248 -1.13 -4.24 10.69
N VAL A 249 -0.86 -3.30 11.59
CA VAL A 249 0.30 -2.39 11.61
C VAL A 249 0.24 -1.39 10.45
N PRO A 250 -0.82 -0.52 10.38
CA PRO A 250 -0.84 0.54 9.38
C PRO A 250 0.29 1.53 9.61
N LEU A 251 0.95 1.96 8.53
CA LEU A 251 1.89 3.08 8.59
C LEU A 251 1.11 4.39 8.62
N VAL A 252 1.33 5.20 9.67
CA VAL A 252 0.80 6.55 9.82
C VAL A 252 1.95 7.51 10.12
N VAL A 253 2.11 8.54 9.30
CA VAL A 253 3.21 9.49 9.38
C VAL A 253 2.64 10.90 9.60
N PRO A 254 3.09 11.64 10.63
CA PRO A 254 2.73 13.04 10.79
C PRO A 254 3.40 13.89 9.70
N LEU A 255 2.61 14.68 8.98
CA LEU A 255 3.09 15.60 7.95
C LEU A 255 3.21 17.04 8.46
N TYR A 256 2.26 17.45 9.30
CA TYR A 256 2.22 18.80 9.87
C TYR A 256 1.55 18.77 11.23
N SER A 257 2.35 18.88 12.30
CA SER A 257 1.91 18.66 13.68
C SER A 257 1.44 19.97 14.34
N ARG A 258 0.36 20.59 13.79
CA ARG A 258 -0.28 21.75 14.40
C ARG A 258 -1.80 21.60 14.42
N PRO A 259 -2.43 21.66 15.61
CA PRO A 259 -3.89 21.64 15.75
C PRO A 259 -4.54 22.76 14.94
N GLY A 260 -5.67 22.45 14.29
CA GLY A 260 -6.42 23.42 13.51
C GLY A 260 -5.87 23.74 12.12
N ALA A 261 -4.69 23.22 11.75
CA ALA A 261 -4.19 23.31 10.39
C ALA A 261 -5.14 22.60 9.42
N GLN A 262 -5.38 23.20 8.27
CA GLN A 262 -6.24 22.67 7.21
C GLN A 262 -5.37 22.27 6.02
N PHE A 263 -5.82 21.31 5.23
CA PHE A 263 -5.14 20.95 3.99
C PHE A 263 -6.10 20.82 2.80
N ARG A 264 -5.55 20.94 1.61
CA ARG A 264 -6.18 20.65 0.32
C ARG A 264 -5.15 20.09 -0.65
N ILE A 265 -5.60 19.21 -1.53
CA ILE A 265 -4.80 18.79 -2.68
C ILE A 265 -5.22 19.68 -3.85
N VAL A 266 -4.30 20.49 -4.34
CA VAL A 266 -4.55 21.43 -5.43
C VAL A 266 -3.51 21.19 -6.52
N GLY A 267 -3.97 20.82 -7.72
CA GLY A 267 -3.07 20.51 -8.83
C GLY A 267 -2.07 19.38 -8.56
N GLY A 268 -2.43 18.43 -7.68
CA GLY A 268 -1.56 17.33 -7.29
C GLY A 268 -0.55 17.69 -6.17
N ALA A 269 -0.53 18.94 -5.69
CA ALA A 269 0.29 19.36 -4.56
C ALA A 269 -0.52 19.34 -3.26
N LEU A 270 0.13 18.97 -2.15
CA LEU A 270 -0.44 19.02 -0.81
C LEU A 270 -0.19 20.42 -0.23
N ILE A 271 -1.25 21.22 -0.17
CA ILE A 271 -1.22 22.58 0.37
C ILE A 271 -1.81 22.57 1.78
N VAL A 272 -1.08 23.10 2.72
CA VAL A 272 -1.49 23.28 4.11
C VAL A 272 -1.73 24.77 4.39
N LYS A 273 -2.80 25.06 5.08
CA LYS A 273 -3.13 26.41 5.60
C LYS A 273 -3.07 26.39 7.12
N ASP A 274 -2.18 27.20 7.68
CA ASP A 274 -2.06 27.42 9.12
C ASP A 274 -2.22 28.92 9.41
N GLY A 275 -3.36 29.30 9.98
CA GLY A 275 -3.75 30.69 10.11
C GLY A 275 -3.85 31.40 8.75
N PRO A 276 -3.09 32.51 8.54
CA PRO A 276 -3.08 33.22 7.25
C PRO A 276 -2.06 32.67 6.23
N VAL A 277 -1.19 31.75 6.63
CA VAL A 277 -0.04 31.29 5.83
C VAL A 277 -0.38 29.99 5.13
N PHE A 278 0.12 29.86 3.90
CA PHE A 278 0.05 28.61 3.14
C PHE A 278 1.43 27.96 3.06
N TYR A 279 1.46 26.63 3.14
CA TYR A 279 2.64 25.81 3.02
C TYR A 279 2.44 24.75 1.92
N ASP A 280 3.46 24.49 1.15
CA ASP A 280 3.57 23.35 0.25
C ASP A 280 4.33 22.24 0.94
N ILE A 281 3.72 21.05 1.03
CA ILE A 281 4.39 19.86 1.53
C ILE A 281 4.70 18.95 0.34
N SER A 282 5.98 18.70 0.11
CA SER A 282 6.48 17.94 -1.02
C SER A 282 7.57 16.95 -0.59
N GLY A 283 8.01 16.10 -1.54
CA GLY A 283 9.04 15.08 -1.27
C GLY A 283 8.47 13.66 -1.14
N PHE A 284 7.23 13.43 -1.61
CA PHE A 284 6.57 12.10 -1.62
C PHE A 284 6.95 11.27 -2.84
#